data_92aa3ae7b9c2ebf87df63ad6cb366ac8
#
_entry.id   92aa3ae7b9c2ebf87df63ad6cb366ac8
#
_cell.length_a   1.000
_cell.length_b   1.000
_cell.length_c   1.000
_cell.angle_alpha   90.00
_cell.angle_beta   90.00
_cell.angle_gamma   90.00
#
_symmetry.space_group_name_H-M   'P 1'
#
loop_
_entity.id
_entity.type
_entity.pdbx_description
1 polymer ?
#
loop_
_entity_poly.entity_id
_entity_poly.type
_entity_poly.pdbx_seq_one_letter_code
_entity_poly.pdbx_strand_id
1 'polypeptide(L)'
;MGLSVYFFVTRIGLRNFVEKTMGYFHVYTKGLEDRLIFRDREDYIAGMNLVAVACFCVGVRVLAFVLMSNHVHFVVKGSFQGAERFIYLYKNLLSRYLSWRYGTKQFLHNVKTSVAAVEMDGDALKRLIAYILNNPVKAGIMCVPQGYEWSSARCYFNSMDSARDTRLVGELGVDQARAMFHTKKRLPADWRVCSSGYVTPESYIDVDEVERCYGTSRSFEYFLSSSLSVRKGVNENVTFSDAVLRAAMAELLDKKYMVADVGQLNSFLLSHLLRDLKSRFGAPTQQLARVVGVSLSEVLRSLE
;
A
#
# COMPACT_ATOMS: atom_id res chain seq x y z
N MET A 1 30.83 -19.69 -35.61
CA MET A 1 29.63 -18.84 -35.72
C MET A 1 28.31 -19.48 -35.24
N GLY A 2 28.30 -20.72 -34.73
CA GLY A 2 27.05 -21.44 -34.40
C GLY A 2 26.56 -21.33 -32.94
N LEU A 3 27.41 -21.01 -31.98
CA LEU A 3 27.06 -21.02 -30.53
C LEU A 3 26.35 -19.73 -30.07
N SER A 4 26.58 -18.60 -30.75
CA SER A 4 25.98 -17.30 -30.34
C SER A 4 24.49 -17.18 -30.71
N VAL A 5 24.06 -17.85 -31.80
CA VAL A 5 22.67 -17.82 -32.25
C VAL A 5 21.76 -18.74 -31.39
N TYR A 6 22.29 -19.87 -30.95
CA TYR A 6 21.56 -20.79 -30.05
C TYR A 6 21.27 -20.20 -28.67
N PHE A 7 22.19 -19.42 -28.12
CA PHE A 7 21.98 -18.73 -26.83
C PHE A 7 20.97 -17.57 -26.93
N PHE A 8 20.87 -16.94 -28.10
CA PHE A 8 19.92 -15.84 -28.31
C PHE A 8 18.49 -16.35 -28.50
N VAL A 9 18.32 -17.45 -29.24
CA VAL A 9 17.00 -18.07 -29.46
C VAL A 9 16.43 -18.67 -28.18
N THR A 10 17.27 -19.29 -27.33
CA THR A 10 16.83 -19.81 -26.01
C THR A 10 16.46 -18.71 -25.03
N ARG A 11 17.14 -17.56 -25.08
CA ARG A 11 16.84 -16.40 -24.21
C ARG A 11 15.54 -15.71 -24.62
N ILE A 12 15.25 -15.57 -25.90
CA ILE A 12 13.99 -15.03 -26.42
C ILE A 12 12.84 -16.02 -26.18
N GLY A 13 13.06 -17.31 -26.38
CA GLY A 13 12.07 -18.35 -26.10
C GLY A 13 11.72 -18.45 -24.63
N LEU A 14 12.68 -18.37 -23.71
CA LEU A 14 12.48 -18.33 -22.26
C LEU A 14 11.78 -17.04 -21.83
N ARG A 15 12.12 -15.89 -22.40
CA ARG A 15 11.46 -14.62 -22.10
C ARG A 15 9.97 -14.66 -22.52
N ASN A 16 9.68 -15.11 -23.74
CA ASN A 16 8.31 -15.26 -24.23
C ASN A 16 7.52 -16.33 -23.47
N PHE A 17 8.18 -17.37 -22.96
CA PHE A 17 7.57 -18.41 -22.12
C PHE A 17 7.21 -17.85 -20.74
N VAL A 18 8.14 -17.15 -20.06
CA VAL A 18 7.89 -16.50 -18.77
C VAL A 18 6.81 -15.43 -18.87
N GLU A 19 6.76 -14.68 -19.99
CA GLU A 19 5.76 -13.63 -20.22
C GLU A 19 4.32 -14.16 -20.30
N LYS A 20 4.11 -15.42 -20.72
CA LYS A 20 2.79 -16.06 -20.87
C LYS A 20 2.44 -16.99 -19.70
N THR A 21 3.40 -17.38 -18.87
CA THR A 21 3.16 -18.31 -17.79
C THR A 21 2.49 -17.59 -16.61
N MET A 22 1.44 -18.21 -16.07
CA MET A 22 0.78 -17.73 -14.86
C MET A 22 1.68 -17.95 -13.65
N GLY A 23 1.90 -16.90 -12.88
CA GLY A 23 2.76 -16.90 -11.71
C GLY A 23 2.31 -15.91 -10.65
N TYR A 24 3.11 -15.79 -9.60
CA TYR A 24 2.93 -14.80 -8.55
C TYR A 24 4.00 -13.73 -8.69
N PHE A 25 3.61 -12.49 -8.50
CA PHE A 25 4.48 -11.33 -8.68
C PHE A 25 4.36 -10.37 -7.51
N HIS A 26 5.51 -9.95 -7.00
CA HIS A 26 5.63 -8.78 -6.13
C HIS A 26 5.67 -7.53 -6.99
N VAL A 27 4.71 -6.66 -6.80
CA VAL A 27 4.51 -5.46 -7.61
C VAL A 27 4.51 -4.24 -6.69
N TYR A 28 5.35 -3.25 -6.97
CA TYR A 28 5.51 -2.11 -6.06
C TYR A 28 6.03 -0.85 -6.75
N THR A 29 5.94 0.28 -6.04
CA THR A 29 6.50 1.57 -6.47
C THR A 29 7.82 1.85 -5.78
N LYS A 30 8.73 2.55 -6.50
CA LYS A 30 10.07 2.96 -6.03
C LYS A 30 10.30 4.46 -6.25
N GLY A 31 11.26 5.03 -5.50
CA GLY A 31 11.73 6.41 -5.73
C GLY A 31 10.76 7.48 -5.21
N LEU A 32 10.15 7.21 -4.07
CA LEU A 32 9.20 8.11 -3.40
C LEU A 32 9.64 8.48 -1.98
N GLU A 33 10.94 8.35 -1.71
CA GLU A 33 11.53 8.64 -0.40
C GLU A 33 11.22 10.06 0.07
N ASP A 34 11.06 10.98 -0.89
CA ASP A 34 10.86 12.41 -0.64
C ASP A 34 9.44 12.91 -0.94
N ARG A 35 8.47 12.00 -1.16
CA ARG A 35 7.11 12.40 -1.56
C ARG A 35 6.04 11.60 -0.85
N LEU A 36 5.01 12.29 -0.36
CA LEU A 36 3.76 11.66 0.05
C LEU A 36 2.89 11.40 -1.18
N ILE A 37 2.44 10.15 -1.32
CA ILE A 37 1.37 9.78 -2.26
C ILE A 37 0.03 10.09 -1.59
N PHE A 38 -0.16 9.52 -0.39
CA PHE A 38 -1.42 9.66 0.36
C PHE A 38 -1.20 10.62 1.52
N ARG A 39 -1.78 11.81 1.44
CA ARG A 39 -1.60 12.89 2.40
C ARG A 39 -2.65 12.89 3.50
N ASP A 40 -3.83 12.37 3.17
CA ASP A 40 -4.98 12.32 4.08
C ASP A 40 -5.89 11.12 3.77
N ARG A 41 -6.99 10.99 4.53
CA ARG A 41 -7.93 9.89 4.41
C ARG A 41 -8.58 9.79 3.03
N GLU A 42 -8.89 10.92 2.40
CA GLU A 42 -9.53 10.95 1.08
C GLU A 42 -8.60 10.39 -0.02
N ASP A 43 -7.30 10.68 0.07
CA ASP A 43 -6.30 10.09 -0.85
C ASP A 43 -6.25 8.57 -0.72
N TYR A 44 -6.29 8.05 0.51
CA TYR A 44 -6.33 6.61 0.75
C TYR A 44 -7.62 5.98 0.24
N ILE A 45 -8.79 6.59 0.48
CA ILE A 45 -10.08 6.13 -0.04
C ILE A 45 -10.04 6.05 -1.57
N ALA A 46 -9.55 7.10 -2.22
CA ALA A 46 -9.36 7.09 -3.67
C ALA A 46 -8.37 6.00 -4.09
N GLY A 47 -7.25 5.85 -3.38
CA GLY A 47 -6.26 4.80 -3.62
C GLY A 47 -6.86 3.40 -3.56
N MET A 48 -7.68 3.09 -2.53
CA MET A 48 -8.40 1.82 -2.38
C MET A 48 -9.34 1.56 -3.55
N ASN A 49 -10.15 2.57 -3.92
CA ASN A 49 -11.06 2.47 -5.07
C ASN A 49 -10.32 2.24 -6.38
N LEU A 50 -9.16 2.88 -6.56
CA LEU A 50 -8.36 2.72 -7.77
C LEU A 50 -7.66 1.35 -7.84
N VAL A 51 -7.40 0.67 -6.71
CA VAL A 51 -7.00 -0.75 -6.71
C VAL A 51 -8.12 -1.59 -7.31
N ALA A 52 -9.34 -1.44 -6.82
CA ALA A 52 -10.52 -2.15 -7.33
C ALA A 52 -10.72 -1.93 -8.84
N VAL A 53 -10.62 -0.67 -9.30
CA VAL A 53 -10.72 -0.31 -10.72
C VAL A 53 -9.62 -0.97 -11.55
N ALA A 54 -8.38 -0.97 -11.07
CA ALA A 54 -7.24 -1.57 -11.78
C ALA A 54 -7.38 -3.10 -11.87
N CYS A 55 -7.81 -3.77 -10.78
CA CYS A 55 -8.11 -5.20 -10.76
C CYS A 55 -9.15 -5.56 -11.82
N PHE A 56 -10.28 -4.85 -11.82
CA PHE A 56 -11.37 -5.08 -12.75
C PHE A 56 -10.95 -4.85 -14.22
N CYS A 57 -10.21 -3.76 -14.49
CA CYS A 57 -9.82 -3.41 -15.86
C CYS A 57 -8.77 -4.34 -16.46
N VAL A 58 -7.87 -4.88 -15.65
CA VAL A 58 -6.77 -5.73 -16.14
C VAL A 58 -7.11 -7.21 -16.07
N GLY A 59 -7.99 -7.60 -15.14
CA GLY A 59 -8.39 -8.99 -14.93
C GLY A 59 -7.31 -9.84 -14.25
N VAL A 60 -6.38 -9.24 -13.51
CA VAL A 60 -5.44 -9.96 -12.64
C VAL A 60 -6.06 -10.23 -11.28
N ARG A 61 -5.58 -11.26 -10.58
CA ARG A 61 -5.98 -11.53 -9.21
C ARG A 61 -4.98 -10.91 -8.23
N VAL A 62 -5.40 -9.96 -7.44
CA VAL A 62 -4.61 -9.44 -6.34
C VAL A 62 -4.81 -10.34 -5.14
N LEU A 63 -3.72 -10.79 -4.53
CA LEU A 63 -3.73 -11.65 -3.35
C LEU A 63 -3.59 -10.85 -2.07
N ALA A 64 -2.67 -9.88 -2.04
CA ALA A 64 -2.44 -9.03 -0.89
C ALA A 64 -1.95 -7.65 -1.34
N PHE A 65 -2.23 -6.63 -0.55
CA PHE A 65 -1.71 -5.30 -0.79
C PHE A 65 -1.61 -4.46 0.49
N VAL A 66 -0.80 -3.40 0.40
CA VAL A 66 -0.73 -2.32 1.38
C VAL A 66 -0.46 -1.00 0.67
N LEU A 67 -1.19 0.03 1.05
CA LEU A 67 -0.99 1.42 0.63
C LEU A 67 -0.30 2.16 1.78
N MET A 68 0.99 2.42 1.64
CA MET A 68 1.77 3.24 2.58
C MET A 68 1.78 4.68 2.13
N SER A 69 2.03 5.63 3.01
CA SER A 69 1.98 7.07 2.71
C SER A 69 2.82 7.49 1.49
N ASN A 70 3.89 6.79 1.19
CA ASN A 70 4.83 7.12 0.12
C ASN A 70 5.12 5.99 -0.87
N HIS A 71 4.54 4.81 -0.69
CA HIS A 71 4.71 3.68 -1.60
C HIS A 71 3.55 2.69 -1.49
N VAL A 72 3.46 1.78 -2.45
CA VAL A 72 2.46 0.73 -2.46
C VAL A 72 3.12 -0.62 -2.78
N HIS A 73 2.58 -1.68 -2.20
CA HIS A 73 2.96 -3.06 -2.50
C HIS A 73 1.73 -3.90 -2.81
N PHE A 74 1.87 -4.80 -3.78
CA PHE A 74 0.86 -5.77 -4.17
C PHE A 74 1.50 -7.14 -4.36
N VAL A 75 0.76 -8.20 -4.04
CA VAL A 75 1.00 -9.55 -4.54
C VAL A 75 -0.06 -9.85 -5.59
N VAL A 76 0.37 -10.12 -6.81
CA VAL A 76 -0.50 -10.32 -7.95
C VAL A 76 -0.29 -11.71 -8.54
N LYS A 77 -1.39 -12.44 -8.80
CA LYS A 77 -1.40 -13.68 -9.57
C LYS A 77 -1.86 -13.38 -10.99
N GLY A 78 -1.06 -13.77 -11.97
CA GLY A 78 -1.35 -13.53 -13.39
C GLY A 78 -0.15 -13.82 -14.27
N SER A 79 -0.14 -13.29 -15.49
CA SER A 79 1.05 -13.23 -16.32
C SER A 79 1.94 -12.04 -15.92
N PHE A 80 3.23 -12.09 -16.25
CA PHE A 80 4.14 -10.96 -16.03
C PHE A 80 3.62 -9.67 -16.67
N GLN A 81 3.16 -9.75 -17.92
CA GLN A 81 2.56 -8.61 -18.63
C GLN A 81 1.27 -8.10 -17.94
N GLY A 82 0.46 -9.02 -17.39
CA GLY A 82 -0.72 -8.65 -16.60
C GLY A 82 -0.33 -7.86 -15.35
N ALA A 83 0.68 -8.30 -14.62
CA ALA A 83 1.19 -7.62 -13.44
C ALA A 83 1.79 -6.22 -13.78
N GLU A 84 2.53 -6.10 -14.90
CA GLU A 84 3.03 -4.81 -15.39
C GLU A 84 1.88 -3.86 -15.78
N ARG A 85 0.89 -4.35 -16.51
CA ARG A 85 -0.29 -3.55 -16.88
C ARG A 85 -1.08 -3.09 -15.67
N PHE A 86 -1.20 -3.93 -14.64
CA PHE A 86 -1.90 -3.60 -13.40
C PHE A 86 -1.23 -2.42 -12.70
N ILE A 87 0.07 -2.48 -12.42
CA ILE A 87 0.74 -1.40 -11.69
C ILE A 87 0.84 -0.12 -12.53
N TYR A 88 1.03 -0.24 -13.85
CA TYR A 88 1.02 0.91 -14.74
C TYR A 88 -0.34 1.61 -14.75
N LEU A 89 -1.44 0.84 -14.86
CA LEU A 89 -2.79 1.39 -14.82
C LEU A 89 -3.08 2.03 -13.46
N TYR A 90 -2.81 1.32 -12.37
CA TYR A 90 -3.00 1.84 -11.01
C TYR A 90 -2.26 3.16 -10.80
N LYS A 91 -0.95 3.20 -11.13
CA LYS A 91 -0.13 4.42 -11.03
C LYS A 91 -0.72 5.58 -11.84
N ASN A 92 -1.15 5.33 -13.06
CA ASN A 92 -1.69 6.39 -13.93
C ASN A 92 -3.03 6.92 -13.43
N LEU A 93 -3.91 6.03 -12.94
CA LEU A 93 -5.18 6.42 -12.34
C LEU A 93 -4.94 7.29 -11.10
N LEU A 94 -4.07 6.84 -10.20
CA LEU A 94 -3.71 7.55 -8.98
C LEU A 94 -3.04 8.89 -9.29
N SER A 95 -2.11 8.92 -10.26
CA SER A 95 -1.46 10.16 -10.69
C SER A 95 -2.46 11.19 -11.22
N ARG A 96 -3.46 10.76 -12.00
CA ARG A 96 -4.51 11.67 -12.51
C ARG A 96 -5.36 12.23 -11.37
N TYR A 97 -5.78 11.37 -10.43
CA TYR A 97 -6.54 11.78 -9.25
C TYR A 97 -5.76 12.81 -8.42
N LEU A 98 -4.51 12.52 -8.06
CA LEU A 98 -3.67 13.40 -7.26
C LEU A 98 -3.34 14.72 -8.00
N SER A 99 -3.11 14.65 -9.31
CA SER A 99 -2.88 15.83 -10.14
C SER A 99 -4.10 16.74 -10.17
N TRP A 100 -5.29 16.19 -10.32
CA TRP A 100 -6.55 16.94 -10.26
C TRP A 100 -6.77 17.53 -8.86
N ARG A 101 -6.59 16.74 -7.80
CA ARG A 101 -6.84 17.18 -6.43
C ARG A 101 -5.89 18.27 -5.97
N TYR A 102 -4.62 18.19 -6.34
CA TYR A 102 -3.58 19.13 -5.88
C TYR A 102 -3.18 20.18 -6.91
N GLY A 103 -3.85 20.26 -8.04
CA GLY A 103 -3.57 21.25 -9.07
C GLY A 103 -2.18 21.11 -9.70
N THR A 104 -1.57 19.93 -9.65
CA THR A 104 -0.21 19.68 -10.13
C THR A 104 -0.23 18.83 -11.40
N LYS A 105 0.71 19.05 -12.32
CA LYS A 105 0.83 18.19 -13.51
C LYS A 105 1.67 16.95 -13.19
N GLN A 106 1.20 15.77 -13.62
CA GLN A 106 1.96 14.51 -13.60
C GLN A 106 2.55 14.14 -12.23
N PHE A 107 1.71 14.13 -11.20
CA PHE A 107 2.11 13.93 -9.79
C PHE A 107 3.06 12.75 -9.56
N LEU A 108 2.83 11.61 -10.22
CA LEU A 108 3.67 10.40 -10.11
C LEU A 108 4.54 10.13 -11.36
N HIS A 109 4.86 11.15 -12.16
CA HIS A 109 5.60 10.96 -13.41
C HIS A 109 6.94 10.21 -13.21
N ASN A 110 7.73 10.63 -12.23
CA ASN A 110 9.07 10.08 -11.96
C ASN A 110 9.05 8.82 -11.08
N VAL A 111 7.87 8.34 -10.68
CA VAL A 111 7.74 7.14 -9.86
C VAL A 111 7.99 5.90 -10.70
N LYS A 112 9.03 5.16 -10.34
CA LYS A 112 9.33 3.87 -10.95
C LYS A 112 8.45 2.79 -10.36
N THR A 113 8.05 1.83 -11.18
CA THR A 113 7.35 0.62 -10.77
C THR A 113 8.27 -0.58 -10.96
N SER A 114 8.10 -1.60 -10.15
CA SER A 114 8.85 -2.84 -10.25
C SER A 114 7.90 -4.03 -10.19
N VAL A 115 8.22 -5.05 -10.97
CA VAL A 115 7.53 -6.34 -10.98
C VAL A 115 8.60 -7.41 -10.83
N ALA A 116 8.55 -8.19 -9.74
CA ALA A 116 9.46 -9.28 -9.46
C ALA A 116 8.68 -10.59 -9.38
N ALA A 117 9.10 -11.61 -10.11
CA ALA A 117 8.52 -12.94 -10.01
C ALA A 117 8.81 -13.52 -8.62
N VAL A 118 7.83 -14.21 -8.04
CA VAL A 118 7.97 -14.97 -6.79
C VAL A 118 8.39 -16.38 -7.14
N GLU A 119 9.50 -16.83 -6.60
CA GLU A 119 9.91 -18.22 -6.76
C GLU A 119 8.89 -19.15 -6.11
N MET A 120 8.56 -20.24 -6.82
CA MET A 120 7.57 -21.21 -6.34
C MET A 120 8.23 -22.25 -5.42
N ASP A 121 9.09 -21.79 -4.52
CA ASP A 121 9.72 -22.62 -3.51
C ASP A 121 8.96 -22.54 -2.17
N GLY A 122 8.50 -23.69 -1.68
CA GLY A 122 7.93 -23.84 -0.35
C GLY A 122 7.07 -22.66 0.12
N ASP A 123 7.62 -21.83 1.01
CA ASP A 123 6.88 -20.76 1.70
C ASP A 123 7.16 -19.35 1.17
N ALA A 124 7.79 -19.19 0.00
CA ALA A 124 8.16 -17.86 -0.54
C ALA A 124 6.95 -16.93 -0.67
N LEU A 125 5.82 -17.44 -1.18
CA LEU A 125 4.57 -16.68 -1.29
C LEU A 125 4.03 -16.26 0.09
N LYS A 126 4.04 -17.17 1.07
CA LYS A 126 3.60 -16.87 2.45
C LYS A 126 4.47 -15.79 3.07
N ARG A 127 5.81 -15.92 2.94
CA ARG A 127 6.76 -14.92 3.45
C ARG A 127 6.55 -13.56 2.80
N LEU A 128 6.31 -13.51 1.48
CA LEU A 128 6.07 -12.26 0.76
C LEU A 128 4.76 -11.58 1.20
N ILE A 129 3.67 -12.34 1.30
CA ILE A 129 2.38 -11.80 1.78
C ILE A 129 2.56 -11.23 3.19
N ALA A 130 3.17 -12.01 4.11
CA ALA A 130 3.43 -11.56 5.47
C ALA A 130 4.35 -10.32 5.51
N TYR A 131 5.39 -10.27 4.66
CA TYR A 131 6.27 -9.10 4.53
C TYR A 131 5.51 -7.85 4.14
N ILE A 132 4.63 -7.94 3.13
CA ILE A 132 3.85 -6.80 2.62
C ILE A 132 2.87 -6.32 3.68
N LEU A 133 2.12 -7.22 4.30
CA LEU A 133 1.13 -6.86 5.31
C LEU A 133 1.74 -6.26 6.57
N ASN A 134 2.98 -6.60 6.89
CA ASN A 134 3.72 -6.06 8.03
C ASN A 134 4.39 -4.70 7.78
N ASN A 135 4.28 -4.10 6.59
CA ASN A 135 4.87 -2.78 6.34
C ASN A 135 4.45 -1.72 7.37
N PRO A 136 3.15 -1.60 7.74
CA PRO A 136 2.72 -0.63 8.75
C PRO A 136 3.29 -0.90 10.15
N VAL A 137 3.48 -2.18 10.50
CA VAL A 137 4.08 -2.58 11.78
C VAL A 137 5.58 -2.25 11.80
N LYS A 138 6.29 -2.57 10.71
CA LYS A 138 7.72 -2.24 10.54
C LYS A 138 7.97 -0.73 10.56
N ALA A 139 7.03 0.05 10.02
CA ALA A 139 7.05 1.51 10.07
C ALA A 139 6.63 2.08 11.45
N GLY A 140 6.21 1.24 12.39
CA GLY A 140 5.76 1.65 13.72
C GLY A 140 4.43 2.42 13.71
N ILE A 141 3.63 2.28 12.66
CA ILE A 141 2.31 2.91 12.52
C ILE A 141 1.26 2.13 13.30
N MET A 142 1.36 0.80 13.30
CA MET A 142 0.43 -0.12 13.94
C MET A 142 1.18 -1.16 14.75
N CYS A 143 0.51 -1.73 15.77
CA CYS A 143 1.03 -2.86 16.54
C CYS A 143 0.82 -4.20 15.82
N VAL A 144 -0.27 -4.31 15.05
CA VAL A 144 -0.65 -5.51 14.29
C VAL A 144 -1.10 -5.12 12.88
N PRO A 145 -0.81 -5.96 11.85
CA PRO A 145 -1.16 -5.65 10.47
C PRO A 145 -2.65 -5.41 10.24
N GLN A 146 -3.50 -6.18 10.92
CA GLN A 146 -4.96 -6.10 10.79
C GLN A 146 -5.55 -4.77 11.28
N GLY A 147 -4.81 -4.01 12.10
CA GLY A 147 -5.18 -2.67 12.52
C GLY A 147 -5.07 -1.60 11.42
N TYR A 148 -4.32 -1.87 10.35
CA TYR A 148 -4.09 -0.91 9.29
C TYR A 148 -5.18 -0.97 8.21
N GLU A 149 -6.01 0.08 8.13
CA GLU A 149 -7.19 0.13 7.26
C GLU A 149 -6.83 0.04 5.76
N TRP A 150 -5.68 0.57 5.36
CA TRP A 150 -5.29 0.71 3.95
C TRP A 150 -4.50 -0.49 3.42
N SER A 151 -4.91 -1.68 3.84
CA SER A 151 -4.32 -2.97 3.43
C SER A 151 -5.38 -4.05 3.36
N SER A 152 -5.00 -5.20 2.81
CA SER A 152 -5.84 -6.40 2.80
C SER A 152 -5.70 -7.27 4.06
N ALA A 153 -4.93 -6.83 5.07
CA ALA A 153 -4.56 -7.70 6.20
C ALA A 153 -5.76 -8.25 6.99
N ARG A 154 -6.85 -7.48 7.11
CA ARG A 154 -8.05 -7.87 7.85
C ARG A 154 -9.01 -8.80 7.08
N CYS A 155 -8.73 -9.08 5.81
CA CYS A 155 -9.62 -9.87 4.97
C CYS A 155 -9.44 -11.38 5.15
N TYR A 156 -8.33 -11.83 5.76
CA TYR A 156 -7.97 -13.24 5.85
C TYR A 156 -8.29 -13.81 7.21
N PHE A 157 -8.83 -15.04 7.22
CA PHE A 157 -9.19 -15.78 8.41
C PHE A 157 -10.09 -15.00 9.38
N ASN A 158 -10.86 -14.06 8.83
CA ASN A 158 -11.76 -13.21 9.60
C ASN A 158 -13.18 -13.81 9.54
N SER A 159 -13.69 -14.26 10.69
CA SER A 159 -15.06 -14.76 10.82
C SER A 159 -16.10 -13.65 11.01
N MET A 160 -15.68 -12.39 11.16
CA MET A 160 -16.61 -11.28 11.30
C MET A 160 -17.30 -10.99 9.97
N ASP A 161 -18.62 -10.83 10.01
CA ASP A 161 -19.43 -10.49 8.86
C ASP A 161 -19.02 -9.12 8.31
N SER A 162 -18.14 -9.14 7.30
CA SER A 162 -17.69 -7.94 6.58
C SER A 162 -18.84 -7.26 5.78
N ALA A 163 -20.02 -7.91 5.72
CA ALA A 163 -21.20 -7.34 5.08
C ALA A 163 -21.91 -6.29 5.96
N ARG A 164 -21.62 -6.21 7.26
CA ARG A 164 -22.21 -5.19 8.14
C ARG A 164 -21.74 -3.81 7.68
N ASP A 165 -22.68 -2.87 7.58
CA ASP A 165 -22.46 -1.49 7.15
C ASP A 165 -21.88 -1.33 5.73
N THR A 166 -22.19 -2.24 4.82
CA THR A 166 -21.85 -2.15 3.40
C THR A 166 -23.11 -2.11 2.53
N ARG A 167 -22.98 -1.52 1.34
CA ARG A 167 -23.98 -1.54 0.27
C ARG A 167 -23.40 -2.09 -1.02
N LEU A 168 -24.23 -2.56 -1.93
CA LEU A 168 -23.77 -3.05 -3.22
C LEU A 168 -23.42 -1.88 -4.17
N VAL A 169 -22.40 -2.08 -5.00
CA VAL A 169 -22.05 -1.12 -6.07
C VAL A 169 -23.22 -0.93 -7.02
N GLY A 170 -24.02 -1.97 -7.27
CA GLY A 170 -25.21 -1.89 -8.10
C GLY A 170 -26.32 -0.97 -7.57
N GLU A 171 -26.30 -0.64 -6.29
CA GLU A 171 -27.25 0.30 -5.64
C GLU A 171 -26.81 1.76 -5.79
N LEU A 172 -25.58 2.02 -6.27
CA LEU A 172 -25.08 3.37 -6.47
C LEU A 172 -25.65 3.98 -7.75
N GLY A 173 -26.09 5.23 -7.67
CA GLY A 173 -26.38 6.03 -8.85
C GLY A 173 -25.14 6.22 -9.73
N VAL A 174 -25.34 6.37 -11.05
CA VAL A 174 -24.24 6.46 -12.03
C VAL A 174 -23.24 7.58 -11.68
N ASP A 175 -23.74 8.76 -11.31
CA ASP A 175 -22.90 9.92 -11.00
C ASP A 175 -22.19 9.74 -9.64
N GLN A 176 -22.84 9.12 -8.67
CA GLN A 176 -22.26 8.76 -7.40
C GLN A 176 -21.10 7.76 -7.59
N ALA A 177 -21.30 6.71 -8.39
CA ALA A 177 -20.27 5.74 -8.70
C ALA A 177 -19.08 6.37 -9.45
N ARG A 178 -19.34 7.28 -10.40
CA ARG A 178 -18.28 8.01 -11.12
C ARG A 178 -17.45 8.92 -10.21
N ALA A 179 -18.12 9.64 -9.32
CA ALA A 179 -17.47 10.50 -8.34
C ALA A 179 -16.60 9.68 -7.37
N MET A 180 -17.14 8.57 -6.87
CA MET A 180 -16.49 7.70 -5.89
C MET A 180 -15.28 6.95 -6.48
N PHE A 181 -15.42 6.38 -7.68
CA PHE A 181 -14.40 5.52 -8.29
C PHE A 181 -13.48 6.26 -9.28
N HIS A 182 -13.68 7.55 -9.49
CA HIS A 182 -12.91 8.38 -10.42
C HIS A 182 -12.76 7.78 -11.82
N THR A 183 -13.78 7.05 -12.28
CA THR A 183 -13.79 6.36 -13.57
C THR A 183 -15.20 6.34 -14.18
N LYS A 184 -15.26 6.24 -15.53
CA LYS A 184 -16.51 5.97 -16.25
C LYS A 184 -16.84 4.47 -16.35
N LYS A 185 -15.92 3.59 -15.92
CA LYS A 185 -16.15 2.14 -15.92
C LYS A 185 -17.17 1.78 -14.85
N ARG A 186 -18.06 0.86 -15.18
CA ARG A 186 -18.97 0.26 -14.21
C ARG A 186 -18.27 -0.93 -13.59
N LEU A 187 -18.07 -0.89 -12.28
CA LEU A 187 -17.60 -2.03 -11.50
C LEU A 187 -18.71 -3.06 -11.34
N PRO A 188 -18.40 -4.32 -11.02
CA PRO A 188 -19.40 -5.37 -10.80
C PRO A 188 -20.45 -4.93 -9.76
N ALA A 189 -21.72 -5.22 -10.05
CA ALA A 189 -22.85 -4.76 -9.24
C ALA A 189 -22.91 -5.44 -7.86
N ASP A 190 -22.34 -6.63 -7.75
CA ASP A 190 -22.24 -7.47 -6.55
C ASP A 190 -21.08 -7.09 -5.61
N TRP A 191 -20.16 -6.23 -6.06
CA TRP A 191 -19.12 -5.71 -5.19
C TRP A 191 -19.72 -4.81 -4.09
N ARG A 192 -19.02 -4.76 -2.95
CA ARG A 192 -19.49 -4.03 -1.77
C ARG A 192 -18.69 -2.77 -1.53
N VAL A 193 -19.38 -1.71 -1.10
CA VAL A 193 -18.80 -0.44 -0.68
C VAL A 193 -19.08 -0.24 0.80
N CYS A 194 -18.03 0.02 1.58
CA CYS A 194 -18.16 0.32 3.01
C CYS A 194 -18.66 1.75 3.24
N SER A 195 -19.12 2.03 4.47
CA SER A 195 -19.57 3.37 4.91
C SER A 195 -18.51 4.45 4.74
N SER A 196 -17.23 4.08 4.77
CA SER A 196 -16.09 4.99 4.51
C SER A 196 -15.96 5.42 3.03
N GLY A 197 -16.67 4.80 2.09
CA GLY A 197 -16.73 5.23 0.69
C GLY A 197 -15.72 4.54 -0.24
N TYR A 198 -15.18 3.37 0.12
CA TYR A 198 -14.36 2.57 -0.79
C TYR A 198 -14.91 1.15 -0.96
N VAL A 199 -14.58 0.54 -2.10
CA VAL A 199 -14.91 -0.86 -2.38
C VAL A 199 -14.14 -1.74 -1.41
N THR A 200 -14.85 -2.60 -0.68
CA THR A 200 -14.21 -3.50 0.29
C THR A 200 -13.24 -4.45 -0.42
N PRO A 201 -12.03 -4.64 0.11
CA PRO A 201 -11.01 -5.47 -0.55
C PRO A 201 -11.48 -6.89 -0.87
N GLU A 202 -12.33 -7.47 -0.04
CA GLU A 202 -12.91 -8.81 -0.24
C GLU A 202 -13.67 -8.93 -1.56
N SER A 203 -14.13 -7.81 -2.14
CA SER A 203 -14.82 -7.80 -3.43
C SER A 203 -13.87 -8.05 -4.62
N TYR A 204 -12.58 -7.78 -4.50
CA TYR A 204 -11.65 -7.83 -5.64
C TYR A 204 -10.32 -8.55 -5.39
N ILE A 205 -10.05 -8.96 -4.15
CA ILE A 205 -8.88 -9.81 -3.84
C ILE A 205 -9.28 -11.28 -3.80
N ASP A 206 -8.31 -12.16 -4.01
CA ASP A 206 -8.51 -13.63 -3.94
C ASP A 206 -8.21 -14.11 -2.50
N VAL A 207 -9.19 -13.92 -1.60
CA VAL A 207 -9.09 -14.36 -0.19
C VAL A 207 -8.88 -15.86 -0.09
N ASP A 208 -9.66 -16.64 -0.85
CA ASP A 208 -9.63 -18.11 -0.82
C ASP A 208 -8.25 -18.66 -1.20
N GLU A 209 -7.58 -18.05 -2.16
CA GLU A 209 -6.24 -18.43 -2.56
C GLU A 209 -5.23 -18.24 -1.44
N VAL A 210 -5.31 -17.10 -0.73
CA VAL A 210 -4.43 -16.80 0.40
C VAL A 210 -4.70 -17.74 1.57
N GLU A 211 -5.96 -17.95 1.92
CA GLU A 211 -6.33 -18.85 3.00
C GLU A 211 -5.92 -20.30 2.70
N ARG A 212 -6.12 -20.78 1.46
CA ARG A 212 -5.62 -22.09 1.02
C ARG A 212 -4.09 -22.18 1.08
N CYS A 213 -3.39 -21.10 0.73
CA CYS A 213 -1.92 -21.05 0.78
C CYS A 213 -1.41 -21.26 2.20
N TYR A 214 -1.99 -20.61 3.20
CA TYR A 214 -1.59 -20.76 4.61
C TYR A 214 -2.19 -22.00 5.27
N GLY A 215 -3.36 -22.44 4.84
CA GLY A 215 -4.10 -23.58 5.37
C GLY A 215 -4.84 -23.30 6.68
N THR A 216 -4.27 -22.54 7.61
CA THR A 216 -4.87 -22.21 8.91
C THR A 216 -4.54 -20.78 9.34
N SER A 217 -5.40 -20.15 10.15
CA SER A 217 -5.15 -18.86 10.78
C SER A 217 -3.88 -18.87 11.63
N ARG A 218 -3.60 -19.98 12.33
CA ARG A 218 -2.38 -20.13 13.12
C ARG A 218 -1.12 -20.07 12.27
N SER A 219 -1.13 -20.70 11.09
CA SER A 219 -0.03 -20.60 10.13
C SER A 219 0.13 -19.17 9.63
N PHE A 220 -0.96 -18.49 9.32
CA PHE A 220 -0.93 -17.09 8.90
C PHE A 220 -0.29 -16.19 9.96
N GLU A 221 -0.74 -16.28 11.22
CA GLU A 221 -0.18 -15.52 12.34
C GLU A 221 1.30 -15.86 12.61
N TYR A 222 1.69 -17.12 12.45
CA TYR A 222 3.10 -17.53 12.55
C TYR A 222 3.97 -16.79 11.52
N PHE A 223 3.56 -16.74 10.25
CA PHE A 223 4.32 -16.05 9.22
C PHE A 223 4.32 -14.51 9.42
N LEU A 224 3.23 -13.92 9.87
CA LEU A 224 3.19 -12.51 10.24
C LEU A 224 4.20 -12.21 11.36
N SER A 225 4.19 -12.99 12.43
CA SER A 225 5.10 -12.80 13.56
C SER A 225 6.56 -13.03 13.19
N SER A 226 6.85 -14.10 12.43
CA SER A 226 8.22 -14.42 12.01
C SER A 226 8.81 -13.39 11.06
N SER A 227 7.99 -12.76 10.19
CA SER A 227 8.47 -11.71 9.29
C SER A 227 8.90 -10.42 10.01
N LEU A 228 8.49 -10.22 11.26
CA LEU A 228 8.93 -9.11 12.10
C LEU A 228 10.29 -9.38 12.77
N SER A 229 10.61 -10.64 13.03
CA SER A 229 11.87 -11.06 13.69
C SER A 229 13.07 -11.09 12.75
N VAL A 230 12.86 -11.17 11.45
CA VAL A 230 13.94 -11.13 10.44
C VAL A 230 14.45 -9.69 10.27
N ARG A 231 15.16 -9.20 11.28
CA ARG A 231 16.02 -8.02 11.15
C ARG A 231 17.33 -8.49 10.50
N LYS A 232 17.44 -8.40 9.17
CA LYS A 232 18.72 -8.10 8.45
C LYS A 232 18.56 -8.41 6.96
N GLY A 233 18.78 -7.39 6.12
CA GLY A 233 19.29 -7.60 4.76
C GLY A 233 18.57 -6.91 3.61
N VAL A 234 17.32 -6.47 3.73
CA VAL A 234 16.71 -5.66 2.67
C VAL A 234 16.01 -4.46 3.34
N ASN A 235 16.74 -3.36 3.44
CA ASN A 235 16.20 -2.05 3.78
C ASN A 235 15.44 -1.52 2.56
N GLU A 236 14.22 -1.99 2.33
CA GLU A 236 13.24 -1.34 1.45
C GLU A 236 12.25 -0.48 2.25
N ASN A 237 12.58 -0.12 3.47
CA ASN A 237 11.85 0.92 4.19
C ASN A 237 12.21 2.25 3.54
N VAL A 238 11.35 2.71 2.65
CA VAL A 238 11.40 4.08 2.15
C VAL A 238 11.12 4.99 3.34
N THR A 239 12.18 5.46 3.98
CA THR A 239 12.10 6.46 5.04
C THR A 239 12.19 7.84 4.42
N PHE A 240 11.31 8.75 4.83
CA PHE A 240 11.43 10.14 4.40
C PHE A 240 12.69 10.79 4.97
N SER A 241 13.29 11.70 4.20
CA SER A 241 14.42 12.51 4.70
C SER A 241 13.97 13.46 5.83
N ASP A 242 14.90 13.82 6.70
CA ASP A 242 14.64 14.80 7.77
C ASP A 242 14.14 16.14 7.21
N ALA A 243 14.57 16.53 6.02
CA ALA A 243 14.13 17.76 5.36
C ALA A 243 12.63 17.72 5.02
N VAL A 244 12.14 16.60 4.48
CA VAL A 244 10.72 16.40 4.16
C VAL A 244 9.88 16.40 5.44
N LEU A 245 10.33 15.71 6.48
CA LEU A 245 9.62 15.69 7.77
C LEU A 245 9.56 17.07 8.42
N ARG A 246 10.63 17.87 8.34
CA ARG A 246 10.64 19.26 8.84
C ARG A 246 9.70 20.15 8.06
N ALA A 247 9.64 20.02 6.74
CA ALA A 247 8.69 20.77 5.91
C ALA A 247 7.24 20.41 6.25
N ALA A 248 6.94 19.13 6.41
CA ALA A 248 5.62 18.68 6.81
C ALA A 248 5.24 19.11 8.24
N MET A 249 6.20 19.08 9.15
CA MET A 249 6.01 19.60 10.51
C MET A 249 5.68 21.08 10.47
N ALA A 250 6.41 21.90 9.72
CA ALA A 250 6.14 23.32 9.58
C ALA A 250 4.74 23.60 9.01
N GLU A 251 4.32 22.83 8.01
CA GLU A 251 2.96 22.92 7.46
C GLU A 251 1.88 22.57 8.49
N LEU A 252 2.11 21.54 9.31
CA LEU A 252 1.18 21.16 10.38
C LEU A 252 1.11 22.22 11.47
N LEU A 253 2.25 22.77 11.88
CA LEU A 253 2.30 23.84 12.88
C LEU A 253 1.51 25.06 12.41
N ASP A 254 1.71 25.50 11.18
CA ASP A 254 1.02 26.64 10.60
C ASP A 254 -0.49 26.38 10.39
N LYS A 255 -0.86 25.31 9.65
CA LYS A 255 -2.24 25.11 9.19
C LYS A 255 -3.16 24.40 10.19
N LYS A 256 -2.62 23.51 11.02
CA LYS A 256 -3.44 22.69 11.94
C LYS A 256 -3.35 23.19 13.37
N TYR A 257 -2.15 23.50 13.83
CA TYR A 257 -1.92 23.90 15.21
C TYR A 257 -1.88 25.40 15.43
N MET A 258 -1.79 26.19 14.34
CA MET A 258 -1.80 27.67 14.33
C MET A 258 -0.70 28.27 15.24
N VAL A 259 0.50 27.65 15.23
CA VAL A 259 1.67 28.07 16.00
C VAL A 259 2.90 28.18 15.10
N ALA A 260 3.86 29.03 15.49
CA ALA A 260 5.06 29.26 14.70
C ALA A 260 6.13 28.16 14.88
N ASP A 261 6.22 27.56 16.05
CA ASP A 261 7.21 26.52 16.36
C ASP A 261 6.69 25.50 17.39
N VAL A 262 7.44 24.40 17.53
CA VAL A 262 7.11 23.28 18.43
C VAL A 262 7.10 23.70 19.90
N GLY A 263 7.94 24.67 20.30
CA GLY A 263 8.04 25.14 21.67
C GLY A 263 6.76 25.81 22.21
N GLN A 264 5.85 26.20 21.30
CA GLN A 264 4.54 26.77 21.64
C GLN A 264 3.46 25.71 21.89
N LEU A 265 3.76 24.43 21.61
CA LEU A 265 2.84 23.35 21.85
C LEU A 265 2.89 22.88 23.31
N ASN A 266 1.73 22.66 23.91
CA ASN A 266 1.65 21.93 25.17
C ASN A 266 1.86 20.43 24.92
N SER A 267 2.04 19.64 25.98
CA SER A 267 2.31 18.20 25.89
C SER A 267 1.23 17.41 25.16
N PHE A 268 -0.04 17.83 25.26
CA PHE A 268 -1.15 17.21 24.53
C PHE A 268 -1.05 17.45 23.02
N LEU A 269 -0.85 18.68 22.59
CA LEU A 269 -0.69 19.03 21.17
C LEU A 269 0.60 18.45 20.58
N LEU A 270 1.68 18.40 21.35
CA LEU A 270 2.92 17.73 20.95
C LEU A 270 2.70 16.24 20.68
N SER A 271 1.94 15.55 21.54
CA SER A 271 1.58 14.15 21.32
C SER A 271 0.79 13.96 20.02
N HIS A 272 -0.14 14.87 19.72
CA HIS A 272 -0.89 14.85 18.46
C HIS A 272 0.00 15.11 17.25
N LEU A 273 0.92 16.08 17.32
CA LEU A 273 1.88 16.35 16.25
C LEU A 273 2.77 15.13 15.98
N LEU A 274 3.29 14.48 17.03
CA LEU A 274 4.11 13.29 16.90
C LEU A 274 3.34 12.12 16.29
N ARG A 275 2.07 11.92 16.67
CA ARG A 275 1.20 10.91 16.07
C ARG A 275 0.88 11.23 14.60
N ASP A 276 0.62 12.48 14.26
CA ASP A 276 0.41 12.90 12.88
C ASP A 276 1.65 12.62 12.00
N LEU A 277 2.83 13.02 12.44
CA LEU A 277 4.08 12.77 11.73
C LEU A 277 4.36 11.26 11.60
N LYS A 278 4.14 10.50 12.69
CA LYS A 278 4.33 9.05 12.67
C LYS A 278 3.37 8.36 11.74
N SER A 279 2.07 8.68 11.80
CA SER A 279 1.04 8.04 10.97
C SER A 279 1.16 8.39 9.49
N ARG A 280 1.52 9.63 9.17
CA ARG A 280 1.62 10.10 7.78
C ARG A 280 2.92 9.66 7.09
N PHE A 281 4.03 9.61 7.84
CA PHE A 281 5.36 9.41 7.25
C PHE A 281 6.02 8.09 7.65
N GLY A 282 5.43 7.33 8.60
CA GLY A 282 6.06 6.12 9.12
C GLY A 282 7.41 6.38 9.79
N ALA A 283 7.65 7.62 10.26
CA ALA A 283 8.94 8.02 10.77
C ALA A 283 9.31 7.26 12.05
N PRO A 284 10.52 6.66 12.13
CA PRO A 284 11.02 6.04 13.34
C PRO A 284 11.07 7.04 14.51
N THR A 285 10.84 6.57 15.73
CA THR A 285 10.85 7.42 16.95
C THR A 285 12.14 8.23 17.11
N GLN A 286 13.28 7.65 16.76
CA GLN A 286 14.57 8.36 16.75
C GLN A 286 14.61 9.51 15.75
N GLN A 287 14.00 9.32 14.57
CA GLN A 287 13.91 10.37 13.55
C GLN A 287 12.94 11.48 13.99
N LEU A 288 11.80 11.12 14.59
CA LEU A 288 10.86 12.07 15.16
C LEU A 288 11.52 12.94 16.23
N ALA A 289 12.25 12.32 17.17
CA ALA A 289 13.00 13.04 18.21
C ALA A 289 13.97 14.08 17.61
N ARG A 290 14.73 13.68 16.57
CA ARG A 290 15.70 14.56 15.90
C ARG A 290 15.03 15.68 15.08
N VAL A 291 13.93 15.37 14.39
CA VAL A 291 13.21 16.34 13.55
C VAL A 291 12.44 17.36 14.37
N VAL A 292 11.74 16.88 15.40
CA VAL A 292 10.89 17.71 16.27
C VAL A 292 11.75 18.45 17.32
N GLY A 293 12.96 17.97 17.61
CA GLY A 293 13.87 18.60 18.57
C GLY A 293 13.57 18.29 20.02
N VAL A 294 12.94 17.13 20.30
CA VAL A 294 12.60 16.66 21.66
C VAL A 294 13.38 15.39 22.00
N SER A 295 13.44 15.02 23.27
CA SER A 295 14.15 13.80 23.69
C SER A 295 13.42 12.53 23.24
N LEU A 296 14.17 11.45 23.00
CA LEU A 296 13.59 10.15 22.62
C LEU A 296 12.60 9.64 23.68
N SER A 297 12.90 9.88 24.98
CA SER A 297 12.02 9.51 26.08
C SER A 297 10.70 10.28 26.06
N GLU A 298 10.72 11.52 25.61
CA GLU A 298 9.52 12.34 25.44
C GLU A 298 8.67 11.87 24.26
N VAL A 299 9.30 11.51 23.14
CA VAL A 299 8.60 10.92 22.00
C VAL A 299 7.92 9.61 22.38
N LEU A 300 8.63 8.71 23.09
CA LEU A 300 8.07 7.43 23.52
C LEU A 300 6.85 7.64 24.44
N ARG A 301 6.97 8.50 25.44
CA ARG A 301 5.88 8.84 26.36
C ARG A 301 4.67 9.47 25.67
N SER A 302 4.90 10.27 24.63
CA SER A 302 3.84 10.95 23.86
C SER A 302 3.11 10.02 22.89
N LEU A 303 3.70 8.88 22.54
CA LEU A 303 3.12 7.91 21.62
C LEU A 303 2.43 6.72 22.33
N GLU A 304 2.65 6.55 23.62
CA GLU A 304 1.86 5.67 24.49
C GLU A 304 0.44 6.26 24.68
#